data_857eb66e64880d43a5b9d05657440d21
#
_entry.id   857eb66e64880d43a5b9d05657440d21
#
_cell.length_a   1.000
_cell.length_b   1.000
_cell.length_c   1.000
_cell.angle_alpha   90.00
_cell.angle_beta   90.00
_cell.angle_gamma   90.00
#
_symmetry.space_group_name_H-M   'P 1'
#
loop_
_entity.id
_entity.type
_entity.pdbx_description
1 polymer ?
#
loop_
_entity_poly.entity_id
_entity_poly.type
_entity_poly.pdbx_seq_one_letter_code
_entity_poly.pdbx_strand_id
1 'polypeptide(L)'
;MIDILQLSEEDIKLRYITPSIVDKGWSVDNITMETKVKLTDGKINLRGNLVSRGKAKYADYVLYYNRATPIAIVEAKDASHAVANGLQQAKEYAQMMDVPFAFSSNGMGYQEYDFLTGKERYFSMDQFPTKEDLYARFISESNGGAGLSDNQMKVIDQPFCTGQDIFPPRYYQRNAVNRTVNSVAQGKKRLLLVMATGTGKTYTAFQIVYRLLKAGLVKKVLYLADRNVLVDQSIQQDFKPLDKTIHKVSYQKDKGSGNTAYP
;
A
#
# COMPACT_ATOMS: atom_id res chain seq x y z
N MET A 1 -8.35 37.55 15.32
CA MET A 1 -8.31 36.09 15.07
C MET A 1 -9.12 35.85 13.80
N ILE A 2 -8.58 35.22 12.78
CA ILE A 2 -9.34 34.93 11.53
C ILE A 2 -10.39 33.89 11.88
N ASP A 3 -11.62 34.14 11.45
CA ASP A 3 -12.72 33.17 11.64
C ASP A 3 -12.43 31.89 10.84
N ILE A 4 -12.49 30.72 11.49
CA ILE A 4 -12.25 29.42 10.85
C ILE A 4 -13.16 29.19 9.63
N LEU A 5 -14.37 29.75 9.65
CA LEU A 5 -15.33 29.64 8.55
C LEU A 5 -14.89 30.38 7.27
N GLN A 6 -13.91 31.28 7.38
CA GLN A 6 -13.37 32.04 6.23
C GLN A 6 -12.07 31.42 5.69
N LEU A 7 -11.57 30.36 6.31
CA LEU A 7 -10.33 29.70 5.90
C LEU A 7 -10.57 28.76 4.72
N SER A 8 -9.59 28.77 3.81
CA SER A 8 -9.54 27.78 2.73
C SER A 8 -9.26 26.38 3.28
N GLU A 9 -9.55 25.35 2.47
CA GLU A 9 -9.19 23.97 2.80
C GLU A 9 -7.69 23.82 3.10
N GLU A 10 -6.83 24.51 2.34
CA GLU A 10 -5.37 24.51 2.57
C GLU A 10 -4.99 25.17 3.92
N ASP A 11 -5.67 26.25 4.30
CA ASP A 11 -5.47 26.86 5.62
C ASP A 11 -5.90 25.91 6.74
N ILE A 12 -7.03 25.21 6.56
CA ILE A 12 -7.51 24.19 7.51
C ILE A 12 -6.49 23.05 7.65
N LYS A 13 -5.97 22.54 6.54
CA LYS A 13 -4.90 21.53 6.55
C LYS A 13 -3.68 22.01 7.37
N LEU A 14 -3.20 23.20 7.08
CA LEU A 14 -1.98 23.74 7.67
C LEU A 14 -2.13 24.06 9.16
N ARG A 15 -3.25 24.67 9.55
CA ARG A 15 -3.42 25.26 10.89
C ARG A 15 -4.06 24.34 11.89
N TYR A 16 -4.84 23.34 11.45
CA TYR A 16 -5.63 22.47 12.33
C TYR A 16 -5.33 21.00 12.10
N ILE A 17 -5.46 20.47 10.89
CA ILE A 17 -5.35 19.03 10.62
C ILE A 17 -3.91 18.56 10.80
N THR A 18 -2.95 19.18 10.12
CA THR A 18 -1.53 18.78 10.24
C THR A 18 -1.02 18.86 11.68
N PRO A 19 -1.23 19.96 12.41
CA PRO A 19 -0.81 20.04 13.80
C PRO A 19 -1.44 18.96 14.68
N SER A 20 -2.74 18.73 14.57
CA SER A 20 -3.42 17.71 15.39
C SER A 20 -2.90 16.29 15.15
N ILE A 21 -2.51 15.96 13.91
CA ILE A 21 -1.89 14.68 13.57
C ILE A 21 -0.48 14.61 14.17
N VAL A 22 0.33 15.65 13.97
CA VAL A 22 1.72 15.71 14.45
C VAL A 22 1.79 15.67 15.98
N ASP A 23 0.90 16.38 16.67
CA ASP A 23 0.82 16.39 18.14
C ASP A 23 0.51 15.01 18.73
N LYS A 24 -0.05 14.09 17.93
CA LYS A 24 -0.24 12.68 18.30
C LYS A 24 0.94 11.77 17.95
N GLY A 25 2.10 12.35 17.69
CA GLY A 25 3.35 11.61 17.46
C GLY A 25 3.54 11.08 16.04
N TRP A 26 2.70 11.50 15.08
CA TRP A 26 2.95 11.21 13.69
C TRP A 26 4.09 12.09 13.16
N SER A 27 5.22 11.47 12.82
CA SER A 27 6.35 12.20 12.24
C SER A 27 6.08 12.56 10.78
N VAL A 28 6.81 13.56 10.28
CA VAL A 28 6.76 13.95 8.85
C VAL A 28 7.06 12.76 7.92
N ASP A 29 7.92 11.83 8.35
CA ASP A 29 8.26 10.62 7.60
C ASP A 29 7.09 9.62 7.48
N ASN A 30 6.10 9.72 8.36
CA ASN A 30 4.91 8.87 8.37
C ASN A 30 3.72 9.50 7.62
N ILE A 31 3.84 10.76 7.20
CA ILE A 31 2.77 11.51 6.55
C ILE A 31 3.18 11.81 5.13
N THR A 32 2.32 11.51 4.16
CA THR A 32 2.45 12.05 2.82
C THR A 32 1.21 12.87 2.51
N MET A 33 1.42 14.13 2.12
CA MET A 33 0.36 15.04 1.69
C MET A 33 0.27 15.02 0.17
N GLU A 34 -0.95 15.23 -0.34
CA GLU A 34 -1.24 15.27 -1.79
C GLU A 34 -0.51 14.19 -2.56
N THR A 35 -0.49 13.01 -1.96
CA THR A 35 0.29 11.93 -2.51
C THR A 35 -0.19 11.69 -3.92
N LYS A 36 0.72 11.80 -4.87
CA LYS A 36 0.57 11.36 -6.26
C LYS A 36 0.30 9.85 -6.32
N VAL A 37 -0.59 9.38 -5.50
CA VAL A 37 -1.30 8.17 -5.77
C VAL A 37 -2.17 8.58 -6.94
N LYS A 38 -1.63 8.42 -8.16
CA LYS A 38 -2.43 8.47 -9.37
C LYS A 38 -3.47 7.38 -9.23
N LEU A 39 -4.49 7.68 -8.47
CA LEU A 39 -5.74 6.96 -8.46
C LEU A 39 -6.37 7.29 -9.81
N THR A 40 -5.75 6.78 -10.89
CA THR A 40 -6.40 6.81 -12.18
C THR A 40 -7.60 5.93 -12.01
N ASP A 41 -8.78 6.54 -12.01
CA ASP A 41 -9.97 5.79 -12.35
C ASP A 41 -9.61 4.97 -13.56
N GLY A 42 -9.54 3.67 -13.40
CA GLY A 42 -9.34 2.74 -14.52
C GLY A 42 -10.52 2.76 -15.49
N LYS A 43 -11.43 3.70 -15.36
CA LYS A 43 -12.54 3.96 -16.24
C LYS A 43 -11.99 4.55 -17.53
N ILE A 44 -11.75 3.66 -18.47
CA ILE A 44 -11.59 4.02 -19.88
C ILE A 44 -12.97 4.51 -20.35
N ASN A 45 -13.13 5.82 -20.50
CA ASN A 45 -14.31 6.39 -21.13
C ASN A 45 -14.13 6.29 -22.64
N LEU A 46 -14.88 5.37 -23.26
CA LEU A 46 -14.95 5.24 -24.71
C LEU A 46 -16.07 6.16 -25.21
N ARG A 47 -15.73 7.19 -25.97
CA ARG A 47 -16.67 7.94 -26.81
C ARG A 47 -16.27 7.75 -28.27
N GLY A 48 -16.91 6.80 -28.95
CA GLY A 48 -16.53 6.39 -30.29
C GLY A 48 -15.07 5.86 -30.29
N ASN A 49 -14.21 6.38 -31.17
CA ASN A 49 -12.80 6.01 -31.28
C ASN A 49 -11.88 6.78 -30.31
N LEU A 50 -12.42 7.67 -29.45
CA LEU A 50 -11.65 8.44 -28.49
C LEU A 50 -11.61 7.71 -27.16
N VAL A 51 -10.40 7.39 -26.72
CA VAL A 51 -10.10 6.85 -25.37
C VAL A 51 -9.66 8.00 -24.49
N SER A 52 -10.46 8.37 -23.50
CA SER A 52 -10.06 9.33 -22.48
C SER A 52 -9.90 8.62 -21.13
N ARG A 53 -8.85 8.97 -20.37
CA ARG A 53 -8.69 8.55 -18.98
C ARG A 53 -9.29 9.60 -18.07
N GLY A 54 -9.96 9.17 -16.99
CA GLY A 54 -10.47 10.06 -15.96
C GLY A 54 -9.34 10.89 -15.31
N LYS A 55 -9.68 11.96 -14.62
CA LYS A 55 -8.72 12.81 -13.90
C LYS A 55 -8.06 12.00 -12.77
N ALA A 56 -6.78 12.24 -12.53
CA ALA A 56 -6.09 11.71 -11.35
C ALA A 56 -6.78 12.27 -10.09
N LYS A 57 -7.04 11.39 -9.12
CA LYS A 57 -7.53 11.75 -7.79
C LYS A 57 -6.33 11.76 -6.83
N TYR A 58 -6.33 12.66 -5.89
CA TYR A 58 -5.29 12.83 -4.88
C TYR A 58 -5.94 12.70 -3.51
N ALA A 59 -5.33 11.95 -2.61
CA ALA A 59 -5.69 11.93 -1.20
C ALA A 59 -4.97 13.07 -0.49
N ASP A 60 -5.66 13.83 0.34
CA ASP A 60 -5.04 14.94 1.07
C ASP A 60 -3.92 14.45 1.98
N TYR A 61 -4.16 13.38 2.74
CA TYR A 61 -3.15 12.73 3.56
C TYR A 61 -3.21 11.22 3.43
N VAL A 62 -2.04 10.59 3.37
CA VAL A 62 -1.86 9.16 3.60
C VAL A 62 -0.92 9.00 4.77
N LEU A 63 -1.37 8.30 5.81
CA LEU A 63 -0.60 8.02 7.00
C LEU A 63 -0.03 6.60 6.94
N TYR A 64 1.26 6.49 7.24
CA TYR A 64 2.00 5.23 7.18
C TYR A 64 2.46 4.81 8.57
N TYR A 65 2.21 3.57 8.95
CA TYR A 65 2.84 2.99 10.14
C TYR A 65 4.35 2.82 9.92
N ASN A 66 4.71 2.25 8.79
CA ASN A 66 6.08 2.18 8.28
C ASN A 66 6.07 2.40 6.76
N ARG A 67 7.26 2.46 6.13
CA ARG A 67 7.38 2.76 4.67
C ARG A 67 6.62 1.80 3.75
N ALA A 68 6.27 0.61 4.22
CA ALA A 68 5.54 -0.40 3.43
C ALA A 68 4.03 -0.39 3.70
N THR A 69 3.60 0.10 4.86
CA THR A 69 2.25 -0.09 5.40
C THR A 69 1.52 1.23 5.55
N PRO A 70 0.77 1.68 4.53
CA PRO A 70 -0.20 2.74 4.70
C PRO A 70 -1.31 2.24 5.63
N ILE A 71 -1.73 3.05 6.59
CA ILE A 71 -2.69 2.62 7.62
C ILE A 71 -3.94 3.49 7.65
N ALA A 72 -3.85 4.76 7.25
CA ALA A 72 -4.99 5.65 7.24
C ALA A 72 -4.97 6.63 6.06
N ILE A 73 -6.16 7.05 5.64
CA ILE A 73 -6.41 8.17 4.74
C ILE A 73 -7.12 9.25 5.53
N VAL A 74 -6.74 10.52 5.34
CA VAL A 74 -7.47 11.67 5.86
C VAL A 74 -7.81 12.61 4.72
N GLU A 75 -9.09 12.94 4.56
CA GLU A 75 -9.60 13.94 3.63
C GLU A 75 -9.98 15.22 4.37
N ALA A 76 -9.52 16.33 3.86
CA ALA A 76 -9.83 17.65 4.38
C ALA A 76 -11.06 18.25 3.70
N LYS A 77 -11.75 19.13 4.40
CA LYS A 77 -12.77 20.04 3.89
C LYS A 77 -12.61 21.39 4.59
N ASP A 78 -13.06 22.45 3.96
CA ASP A 78 -13.17 23.73 4.64
C ASP A 78 -14.25 23.68 5.76
N ALA A 79 -14.18 24.62 6.70
CA ALA A 79 -15.04 24.61 7.88
C ALA A 79 -16.52 24.92 7.61
N SER A 80 -16.88 25.36 6.37
CA SER A 80 -18.28 25.54 5.95
C SER A 80 -18.98 24.21 5.71
N HIS A 81 -18.23 23.13 5.53
CA HIS A 81 -18.75 21.79 5.33
C HIS A 81 -18.85 21.02 6.65
N ALA A 82 -19.81 20.08 6.73
CA ALA A 82 -19.86 19.17 7.86
C ALA A 82 -18.63 18.24 7.87
N VAL A 83 -18.16 17.84 9.05
CA VAL A 83 -16.96 16.97 9.23
C VAL A 83 -17.08 15.70 8.39
N ALA A 84 -18.27 15.14 8.26
CA ALA A 84 -18.52 13.90 7.51
C ALA A 84 -18.51 14.07 5.97
N ASN A 85 -18.51 15.28 5.44
CA ASN A 85 -18.64 15.50 3.98
C ASN A 85 -17.49 14.90 3.16
N GLY A 86 -16.29 14.82 3.72
CA GLY A 86 -15.12 14.18 3.10
C GLY A 86 -15.08 12.66 3.27
N LEU A 87 -15.90 12.09 4.17
CA LEU A 87 -15.74 10.68 4.57
C LEU A 87 -15.95 9.70 3.42
N GLN A 88 -16.93 9.95 2.55
CA GLN A 88 -17.17 9.05 1.42
C GLN A 88 -15.97 9.03 0.45
N GLN A 89 -15.34 10.17 0.21
CA GLN A 89 -14.13 10.28 -0.60
C GLN A 89 -12.95 9.57 0.08
N ALA A 90 -12.76 9.78 1.38
CA ALA A 90 -11.75 9.09 2.17
C ALA A 90 -11.94 7.55 2.12
N LYS A 91 -13.19 7.06 2.23
CA LYS A 91 -13.54 5.63 2.11
C LYS A 91 -13.18 5.08 0.72
N GLU A 92 -13.49 5.79 -0.36
CA GLU A 92 -13.11 5.37 -1.72
C GLU A 92 -11.60 5.24 -1.86
N TYR A 93 -10.84 6.20 -1.35
CA TYR A 93 -9.38 6.18 -1.41
C TYR A 93 -8.78 5.08 -0.54
N ALA A 94 -9.31 4.89 0.66
CA ALA A 94 -8.88 3.82 1.54
C ALA A 94 -9.13 2.43 0.92
N GLN A 95 -10.27 2.21 0.27
CA GLN A 95 -10.54 0.97 -0.47
C GLN A 95 -9.58 0.77 -1.65
N MET A 96 -9.31 1.84 -2.43
CA MET A 96 -8.37 1.77 -3.55
C MET A 96 -6.95 1.44 -3.08
N MET A 97 -6.54 1.97 -1.93
CA MET A 97 -5.21 1.76 -1.36
C MET A 97 -5.10 0.54 -0.44
N ASP A 98 -6.20 -0.16 -0.18
CA ASP A 98 -6.28 -1.29 0.76
C ASP A 98 -5.84 -0.88 2.18
N VAL A 99 -6.38 0.24 2.66
CA VAL A 99 -6.05 0.88 3.93
C VAL A 99 -7.19 0.69 4.91
N PRO A 100 -6.93 0.33 6.18
CA PRO A 100 -7.99 -0.04 7.14
C PRO A 100 -8.79 1.13 7.70
N PHE A 101 -8.25 2.35 7.73
CA PHE A 101 -8.91 3.49 8.37
C PHE A 101 -9.08 4.67 7.41
N ALA A 102 -10.27 5.26 7.41
CA ALA A 102 -10.58 6.45 6.63
C ALA A 102 -11.10 7.55 7.56
N PHE A 103 -10.58 8.76 7.41
CA PHE A 103 -10.96 9.92 8.20
C PHE A 103 -11.36 11.07 7.29
N SER A 104 -12.29 11.90 7.74
CA SER A 104 -12.50 13.24 7.21
C SER A 104 -12.45 14.27 8.31
N SER A 105 -12.01 15.49 7.98
CA SER A 105 -11.91 16.60 8.93
C SER A 105 -12.17 17.93 8.23
N ASN A 106 -12.80 18.86 8.96
CA ASN A 106 -12.98 20.25 8.56
C ASN A 106 -12.26 21.23 9.51
N GLY A 107 -11.31 20.73 10.31
CA GLY A 107 -10.58 21.49 11.32
C GLY A 107 -11.31 21.67 12.65
N MET A 108 -12.55 21.20 12.81
CA MET A 108 -13.30 21.24 14.07
C MET A 108 -13.42 19.87 14.74
N GLY A 109 -13.20 18.79 13.99
CA GLY A 109 -13.22 17.41 14.48
C GLY A 109 -12.92 16.43 13.38
N TYR A 110 -13.00 15.16 13.71
CA TYR A 110 -12.79 14.04 12.81
C TYR A 110 -14.00 13.12 12.78
N GLN A 111 -14.35 12.66 11.58
CA GLN A 111 -15.23 11.52 11.37
C GLN A 111 -14.40 10.35 10.83
N GLU A 112 -14.39 9.24 11.55
CA GLU A 112 -13.67 8.02 11.20
C GLU A 112 -14.64 6.98 10.62
N TYR A 113 -14.15 6.20 9.65
CA TYR A 113 -14.69 4.90 9.27
C TYR A 113 -13.60 3.83 9.39
N ASP A 114 -13.92 2.79 10.14
CA ASP A 114 -13.07 1.63 10.37
C ASP A 114 -13.55 0.46 9.50
N PHE A 115 -12.75 0.08 8.50
CA PHE A 115 -13.06 -1.02 7.59
C PHE A 115 -12.95 -2.41 8.23
N LEU A 116 -12.25 -2.54 9.37
CA LEU A 116 -12.08 -3.82 10.05
C LEU A 116 -13.36 -4.20 10.82
N THR A 117 -14.02 -3.22 11.41
CA THR A 117 -15.22 -3.39 12.23
C THR A 117 -16.50 -2.89 11.58
N GLY A 118 -16.40 -2.06 10.53
CA GLY A 118 -17.53 -1.38 9.88
C GLY A 118 -18.12 -0.23 10.71
N LYS A 119 -17.44 0.21 11.77
CA LYS A 119 -17.93 1.26 12.66
C LYS A 119 -17.52 2.65 12.21
N GLU A 120 -18.40 3.63 12.49
CA GLU A 120 -18.11 5.04 12.39
C GLU A 120 -17.98 5.67 13.77
N ARG A 121 -17.06 6.64 13.91
CA ARG A 121 -16.84 7.39 15.13
C ARG A 121 -16.57 8.85 14.82
N TYR A 122 -17.09 9.73 15.68
CA TYR A 122 -16.74 11.16 15.70
C TYR A 122 -15.90 11.46 16.93
N PHE A 123 -14.88 12.32 16.79
CA PHE A 123 -14.08 12.82 17.90
C PHE A 123 -13.49 14.21 17.61
N SER A 124 -13.09 14.91 18.66
CA SER A 124 -12.50 16.25 18.57
C SER A 124 -11.07 16.20 18.00
N MET A 125 -10.56 17.36 17.59
CA MET A 125 -9.22 17.47 16.97
C MET A 125 -8.10 16.95 17.87
N ASP A 126 -8.22 17.12 19.18
CA ASP A 126 -7.25 16.67 20.18
C ASP A 126 -7.29 15.15 20.47
N GLN A 127 -8.26 14.44 19.91
CA GLN A 127 -8.45 13.01 20.12
C GLN A 127 -8.05 12.17 18.91
N PHE A 128 -7.33 12.74 17.95
CA PHE A 128 -6.82 11.96 16.82
C PHE A 128 -5.96 10.78 17.34
N PRO A 129 -6.13 9.55 16.82
CA PRO A 129 -5.42 8.39 17.32
C PRO A 129 -3.90 8.47 17.04
N THR A 130 -3.10 7.94 17.95
CA THR A 130 -1.67 7.78 17.73
C THR A 130 -1.39 6.72 16.67
N LYS A 131 -0.18 6.70 16.16
CA LYS A 131 0.27 5.67 15.19
C LYS A 131 0.18 4.27 15.82
N GLU A 132 0.56 4.16 17.06
CA GLU A 132 0.53 2.94 17.86
C GLU A 132 -0.90 2.45 18.11
N ASP A 133 -1.85 3.36 18.40
CA ASP A 133 -3.27 3.02 18.59
C ASP A 133 -3.89 2.43 17.29
N LEU A 134 -3.67 3.08 16.15
CA LEU A 134 -4.17 2.59 14.88
C LEU A 134 -3.53 1.24 14.51
N TYR A 135 -2.24 1.09 14.77
CA TYR A 135 -1.55 -0.17 14.50
C TYR A 135 -2.02 -1.31 15.42
N ALA A 136 -2.21 -1.03 16.70
CA ALA A 136 -2.75 -2.01 17.65
C ALA A 136 -4.15 -2.48 17.25
N ARG A 137 -5.01 -1.55 16.82
CA ARG A 137 -6.34 -1.86 16.28
C ARG A 137 -6.24 -2.69 15.00
N PHE A 138 -5.37 -2.30 14.08
CA PHE A 138 -5.12 -3.05 12.85
C PHE A 138 -4.70 -4.48 13.15
N ILE A 139 -3.77 -4.69 14.11
CA ILE A 139 -3.34 -6.03 14.52
C ILE A 139 -4.50 -6.83 15.10
N SER A 140 -5.21 -6.27 16.09
CA SER A 140 -6.21 -7.02 16.88
C SER A 140 -7.51 -7.26 16.11
N GLU A 141 -7.96 -6.33 15.28
CA GLU A 141 -9.24 -6.38 14.59
C GLU A 141 -9.16 -7.03 13.19
N SER A 142 -7.95 -7.24 12.68
CA SER A 142 -7.74 -7.96 11.41
C SER A 142 -8.25 -9.41 11.48
N ASN A 143 -8.51 -10.00 10.31
CA ASN A 143 -9.00 -11.36 10.17
C ASN A 143 -10.35 -11.60 10.91
N GLY A 144 -11.22 -10.58 10.97
CA GLY A 144 -12.52 -10.67 11.64
C GLY A 144 -12.40 -10.72 13.17
N GLY A 145 -11.38 -10.06 13.74
CA GLY A 145 -11.12 -10.00 15.18
C GLY A 145 -10.23 -11.14 15.70
N ALA A 146 -9.77 -12.04 14.82
CA ALA A 146 -8.80 -13.08 15.20
C ALA A 146 -7.37 -12.56 15.36
N GLY A 147 -7.12 -11.32 14.92
CA GLY A 147 -5.82 -10.68 14.93
C GLY A 147 -4.88 -11.15 13.83
N LEU A 148 -3.71 -10.52 13.75
CA LEU A 148 -2.65 -10.91 12.84
C LEU A 148 -1.76 -12.00 13.45
N SER A 149 -1.44 -13.01 12.67
CA SER A 149 -0.46 -14.03 13.08
C SER A 149 0.97 -13.47 13.03
N ASP A 150 1.90 -14.13 13.74
CA ASP A 150 3.34 -13.79 13.72
C ASP A 150 3.90 -13.72 12.29
N ASN A 151 3.47 -14.63 11.42
CA ASN A 151 3.90 -14.63 10.03
C ASN A 151 3.38 -13.43 9.25
N GLN A 152 2.14 -12.98 9.50
CA GLN A 152 1.59 -11.77 8.90
C GLN A 152 2.34 -10.54 9.39
N MET A 153 2.65 -10.46 10.68
CA MET A 153 3.44 -9.37 11.24
C MET A 153 4.84 -9.29 10.61
N LYS A 154 5.53 -10.42 10.47
CA LYS A 154 6.84 -10.45 9.78
C LYS A 154 6.82 -9.88 8.37
N VAL A 155 5.77 -10.15 7.58
CA VAL A 155 5.68 -9.60 6.20
C VAL A 155 5.23 -8.15 6.17
N ILE A 156 4.41 -7.71 7.12
CA ILE A 156 3.98 -6.30 7.24
C ILE A 156 5.19 -5.43 7.57
N ASP A 157 6.04 -5.87 8.49
CA ASP A 157 7.24 -5.13 8.91
C ASP A 157 8.36 -5.16 7.86
N GLN A 158 8.30 -6.07 6.88
CA GLN A 158 9.31 -6.14 5.84
C GLN A 158 9.10 -5.07 4.77
N PRO A 159 10.02 -4.10 4.60
CA PRO A 159 9.89 -3.05 3.60
C PRO A 159 10.01 -3.59 2.17
N PHE A 160 9.53 -2.79 1.22
CA PHE A 160 9.82 -3.01 -0.19
C PHE A 160 11.31 -2.85 -0.47
N CYS A 161 11.82 -3.59 -1.45
CA CYS A 161 13.15 -3.34 -1.97
C CYS A 161 13.16 -1.99 -2.69
N THR A 162 14.01 -1.08 -2.23
CA THR A 162 14.23 0.24 -2.81
C THR A 162 15.72 0.46 -2.99
N GLY A 163 16.12 1.29 -3.95
CA GLY A 163 17.52 1.60 -4.23
C GLY A 163 17.63 2.67 -5.31
N GLN A 164 18.85 2.99 -5.71
CA GLN A 164 19.13 4.06 -6.66
C GLN A 164 18.42 3.85 -8.02
N ASP A 165 18.26 2.58 -8.45
CA ASP A 165 17.61 2.19 -9.70
C ASP A 165 16.25 1.50 -9.49
N ILE A 166 15.72 1.47 -8.25
CA ILE A 166 14.49 0.76 -7.92
C ILE A 166 13.45 1.78 -7.45
N PHE A 167 12.49 2.07 -8.33
CA PHE A 167 11.40 2.98 -8.03
C PHE A 167 10.45 2.38 -6.97
N PRO A 168 9.84 3.23 -6.12
CA PRO A 168 8.81 2.75 -5.20
C PRO A 168 7.61 2.18 -5.99
N PRO A 169 6.92 1.18 -5.43
CA PRO A 169 5.80 0.56 -6.11
C PRO A 169 4.66 1.56 -6.29
N ARG A 170 4.01 1.49 -7.45
CA ARG A 170 2.74 2.19 -7.67
C ARG A 170 1.67 1.60 -6.74
N TYR A 171 0.61 2.36 -6.42
CA TYR A 171 -0.42 1.92 -5.47
C TYR A 171 -0.97 0.51 -5.77
N TYR A 172 -1.31 0.21 -7.03
CA TYR A 172 -1.86 -1.09 -7.41
C TYR A 172 -0.82 -2.23 -7.33
N GLN A 173 0.46 -1.94 -7.56
CA GLN A 173 1.56 -2.89 -7.34
C GLN A 173 1.74 -3.15 -5.84
N ARG A 174 1.70 -2.08 -5.03
CA ARG A 174 1.75 -2.18 -3.56
C ARG A 174 0.63 -3.07 -3.04
N ASN A 175 -0.61 -2.82 -3.47
CA ASN A 175 -1.77 -3.63 -3.08
C ASN A 175 -1.60 -5.09 -3.49
N ALA A 176 -1.17 -5.35 -4.74
CA ALA A 176 -0.92 -6.70 -5.23
C ALA A 176 0.14 -7.43 -4.40
N VAL A 177 1.26 -6.77 -4.11
CA VAL A 177 2.34 -7.32 -3.27
C VAL A 177 1.84 -7.55 -1.85
N ASN A 178 1.24 -6.54 -1.19
CA ASN A 178 0.79 -6.65 0.20
C ASN A 178 -0.24 -7.78 0.36
N ARG A 179 -1.27 -7.84 -0.50
CA ARG A 179 -2.28 -8.90 -0.48
C ARG A 179 -1.68 -10.28 -0.69
N THR A 180 -0.70 -10.40 -1.60
CA THR A 180 -0.04 -11.67 -1.89
C THR A 180 0.78 -12.15 -0.70
N VAL A 181 1.68 -11.32 -0.17
CA VAL A 181 2.55 -11.73 0.96
C VAL A 181 1.73 -12.02 2.21
N ASN A 182 0.68 -11.23 2.46
CA ASN A 182 -0.25 -11.48 3.57
C ASN A 182 -1.00 -12.82 3.40
N SER A 183 -1.49 -13.11 2.19
CA SER A 183 -2.16 -14.38 1.89
C SER A 183 -1.23 -15.59 2.06
N VAL A 184 0.04 -15.47 1.66
CA VAL A 184 1.05 -16.53 1.90
C VAL A 184 1.29 -16.69 3.41
N ALA A 185 1.40 -15.59 4.15
CA ALA A 185 1.56 -15.61 5.60
C ALA A 185 0.39 -16.27 6.33
N GLN A 186 -0.83 -16.18 5.77
CA GLN A 186 -2.03 -16.89 6.22
C GLN A 186 -2.04 -18.38 5.80
N GLY A 187 -1.02 -18.88 5.10
CA GLY A 187 -0.94 -20.28 4.67
C GLY A 187 -1.69 -20.60 3.36
N LYS A 188 -2.15 -19.59 2.61
CA LYS A 188 -2.78 -19.82 1.31
C LYS A 188 -1.75 -20.33 0.30
N LYS A 189 -2.06 -21.45 -0.37
CA LYS A 189 -1.12 -22.16 -1.27
C LYS A 189 -1.26 -21.76 -2.74
N ARG A 190 -2.34 -21.11 -3.13
CA ARG A 190 -2.61 -20.73 -4.53
C ARG A 190 -3.16 -19.32 -4.57
N LEU A 191 -2.57 -18.48 -5.40
CA LEU A 191 -2.95 -17.08 -5.57
C LEU A 191 -2.92 -16.76 -7.07
N LEU A 192 -3.86 -15.96 -7.53
CA LEU A 192 -3.92 -15.48 -8.90
C LEU A 192 -3.85 -13.95 -8.90
N LEU A 193 -2.87 -13.41 -9.64
CA LEU A 193 -2.73 -11.99 -9.90
C LEU A 193 -2.97 -11.74 -11.38
N VAL A 194 -3.97 -10.93 -11.71
CA VAL A 194 -4.26 -10.53 -13.08
C VAL A 194 -3.81 -9.09 -13.28
N MET A 195 -2.81 -8.91 -14.13
CA MET A 195 -2.20 -7.61 -14.41
C MET A 195 -2.03 -7.42 -15.93
N ALA A 196 -2.41 -6.25 -16.44
CA ALA A 196 -2.26 -5.92 -17.86
C ALA A 196 -0.79 -5.83 -18.28
N THR A 197 -0.53 -5.90 -19.58
CA THR A 197 0.81 -5.70 -20.14
C THR A 197 1.30 -4.27 -19.82
N GLY A 198 2.58 -4.13 -19.49
CA GLY A 198 3.18 -2.82 -19.15
C GLY A 198 2.88 -2.31 -17.71
N THR A 199 2.16 -3.06 -16.89
CA THR A 199 1.85 -2.64 -15.50
C THR A 199 2.92 -3.07 -14.49
N GLY A 200 4.04 -3.68 -14.93
CA GLY A 200 5.14 -4.09 -14.07
C GLY A 200 4.92 -5.43 -13.38
N LYS A 201 4.42 -6.44 -14.10
CA LYS A 201 4.25 -7.81 -13.57
C LYS A 201 5.53 -8.37 -12.96
N THR A 202 6.66 -8.25 -13.67
CA THR A 202 7.97 -8.75 -13.24
C THR A 202 8.42 -8.05 -11.96
N TYR A 203 8.31 -6.71 -11.93
CA TYR A 203 8.58 -5.92 -10.73
C TYR A 203 7.73 -6.36 -9.53
N THR A 204 6.43 -6.59 -9.76
CA THR A 204 5.50 -7.06 -8.70
C THR A 204 5.92 -8.45 -8.20
N ALA A 205 6.26 -9.37 -9.09
CA ALA A 205 6.76 -10.70 -8.74
C ALA A 205 8.07 -10.62 -7.94
N PHE A 206 9.01 -9.78 -8.37
CA PHE A 206 10.26 -9.53 -7.65
C PHE A 206 10.00 -9.04 -6.21
N GLN A 207 9.15 -8.03 -6.03
CA GLN A 207 8.85 -7.49 -4.70
C GLN A 207 8.18 -8.53 -3.78
N ILE A 208 7.32 -9.38 -4.31
CA ILE A 208 6.72 -10.50 -3.57
C ILE A 208 7.82 -11.46 -3.10
N VAL A 209 8.67 -11.91 -4.02
CA VAL A 209 9.78 -12.84 -3.73
C VAL A 209 10.73 -12.23 -2.70
N TYR A 210 11.16 -11.00 -2.92
CA TYR A 210 12.06 -10.28 -2.03
C TYR A 210 11.52 -10.21 -0.59
N ARG A 211 10.27 -9.78 -0.42
CA ARG A 211 9.67 -9.63 0.90
C ARG A 211 9.48 -10.96 1.62
N LEU A 212 9.02 -12.01 0.90
CA LEU A 212 8.85 -13.34 1.48
C LEU A 212 10.18 -13.97 1.91
N LEU A 213 11.25 -13.81 1.13
CA LEU A 213 12.59 -14.28 1.48
C LEU A 213 13.16 -13.50 2.69
N LYS A 214 13.04 -12.17 2.68
CA LYS A 214 13.56 -11.32 3.77
C LYS A 214 12.79 -11.51 5.08
N ALA A 215 11.48 -11.74 5.00
CA ALA A 215 10.67 -12.10 6.17
C ALA A 215 10.92 -13.53 6.68
N GLY A 216 11.74 -14.34 5.97
CA GLY A 216 12.04 -15.71 6.34
C GLY A 216 10.88 -16.70 6.19
N LEU A 217 9.79 -16.32 5.50
CA LEU A 217 8.64 -17.19 5.27
C LEU A 217 8.88 -18.24 4.21
N VAL A 218 9.78 -17.96 3.27
CA VAL A 218 10.22 -18.91 2.24
C VAL A 218 11.72 -18.96 2.18
N LYS A 219 12.29 -20.13 1.88
CA LYS A 219 13.74 -20.32 1.74
C LYS A 219 14.16 -20.41 0.28
N LYS A 220 13.28 -20.89 -0.59
CA LYS A 220 13.53 -21.12 -2.01
C LYS A 220 12.32 -20.71 -2.81
N VAL A 221 12.54 -20.13 -3.99
CA VAL A 221 11.49 -19.71 -4.92
C VAL A 221 11.83 -20.19 -6.31
N LEU A 222 10.89 -20.79 -7.00
CA LEU A 222 10.98 -21.11 -8.42
C LEU A 222 10.22 -20.06 -9.21
N TYR A 223 10.94 -19.34 -10.08
CA TYR A 223 10.35 -18.37 -11.00
C TYR A 223 10.29 -18.99 -12.40
N LEU A 224 9.09 -19.05 -12.98
CA LEU A 224 8.86 -19.60 -14.31
C LEU A 224 8.35 -18.53 -15.26
N ALA A 225 8.89 -18.46 -16.45
CA ALA A 225 8.39 -17.65 -17.55
C ALA A 225 8.37 -18.47 -18.84
N ASP A 226 7.50 -18.10 -19.77
CA ASP A 226 7.27 -18.85 -21.03
C ASP A 226 8.42 -18.71 -22.04
N ARG A 227 9.29 -17.70 -21.88
CA ARG A 227 10.40 -17.43 -22.82
C ARG A 227 11.71 -17.17 -22.06
N ASN A 228 12.80 -17.77 -22.53
CA ASN A 228 14.15 -17.57 -21.95
C ASN A 228 14.57 -16.11 -21.95
N VAL A 229 14.22 -15.33 -22.99
CA VAL A 229 14.52 -13.89 -23.05
C VAL A 229 13.87 -13.14 -21.89
N LEU A 230 12.65 -13.50 -21.48
CA LEU A 230 11.97 -12.88 -20.35
C LEU A 230 12.63 -13.23 -19.01
N VAL A 231 13.14 -14.47 -18.89
CA VAL A 231 13.90 -14.87 -17.70
C VAL A 231 15.19 -14.06 -17.60
N ASP A 232 15.95 -13.93 -18.70
CA ASP A 232 17.21 -13.19 -18.72
C ASP A 232 16.99 -11.70 -18.42
N GLN A 233 15.98 -11.07 -19.02
CA GLN A 233 15.60 -9.70 -18.74
C GLN A 233 15.18 -9.53 -17.27
N SER A 234 14.40 -10.46 -16.72
CA SER A 234 13.99 -10.41 -15.32
C SER A 234 15.19 -10.45 -14.38
N ILE A 235 16.16 -11.32 -14.61
CA ILE A 235 17.38 -11.44 -13.80
C ILE A 235 18.22 -10.16 -13.88
N GLN A 236 18.41 -9.62 -15.08
CA GLN A 236 19.26 -8.44 -15.29
C GLN A 236 18.64 -7.13 -14.80
N GLN A 237 17.33 -7.06 -14.72
CA GLN A 237 16.59 -5.84 -14.33
C GLN A 237 15.99 -5.96 -12.93
N ASP A 238 14.76 -6.45 -12.83
CA ASP A 238 13.99 -6.40 -11.58
C ASP A 238 14.61 -7.27 -10.48
N PHE A 239 15.14 -8.46 -10.80
CA PHE A 239 15.73 -9.40 -9.84
C PHE A 239 17.21 -9.15 -9.54
N LYS A 240 17.84 -8.17 -10.15
CA LYS A 240 19.26 -7.82 -9.92
C LYS A 240 19.65 -7.71 -8.42
N PRO A 241 18.81 -7.19 -7.51
CA PRO A 241 19.14 -7.17 -6.08
C PRO A 241 19.30 -8.56 -5.44
N LEU A 242 18.85 -9.61 -6.11
CA LEU A 242 18.95 -11.00 -5.68
C LEU A 242 19.96 -11.81 -6.52
N ASP A 243 20.73 -11.18 -7.41
CA ASP A 243 21.61 -11.82 -8.41
C ASP A 243 22.54 -12.89 -7.81
N LYS A 244 23.13 -12.61 -6.63
CA LYS A 244 24.03 -13.54 -5.92
C LYS A 244 23.35 -14.83 -5.43
N THR A 245 22.01 -14.85 -5.44
CA THR A 245 21.21 -15.98 -4.92
C THR A 245 20.35 -16.64 -6.00
N ILE A 246 20.44 -16.12 -7.24
CA ILE A 246 19.68 -16.63 -8.37
C ILE A 246 20.49 -17.66 -9.15
N HIS A 247 19.86 -18.79 -9.43
CA HIS A 247 20.39 -19.79 -10.36
C HIS A 247 19.42 -19.99 -11.53
N LYS A 248 19.92 -19.79 -12.77
CA LYS A 248 19.15 -20.09 -13.97
C LYS A 248 19.27 -21.58 -14.28
N VAL A 249 18.18 -22.33 -14.14
CA VAL A 249 18.14 -23.75 -14.49
C VAL A 249 18.19 -23.89 -16.01
N SER A 250 19.14 -24.68 -16.52
CA SER A 250 19.31 -24.97 -17.95
C SER A 250 19.36 -26.49 -18.18
N TYR A 251 18.40 -27.01 -18.92
CA TYR A 251 18.29 -28.45 -19.17
C TYR A 251 19.54 -29.07 -19.84
N GLN A 252 20.31 -28.27 -20.59
CA GLN A 252 21.52 -28.77 -21.27
C GLN A 252 22.75 -28.81 -20.36
N LYS A 253 22.84 -27.96 -19.35
CA LYS A 253 23.97 -27.96 -18.39
C LYS A 253 23.81 -29.03 -17.32
N ASP A 254 22.60 -29.38 -16.96
CA ASP A 254 22.35 -30.31 -15.84
C ASP A 254 22.50 -31.79 -16.26
N LYS A 255 22.51 -32.11 -17.58
CA LYS A 255 22.78 -33.47 -18.06
C LYS A 255 24.25 -33.90 -17.94
N GLY A 256 25.19 -32.96 -17.77
CA GLY A 256 26.63 -33.25 -17.70
C GLY A 256 27.22 -33.38 -16.31
N SER A 257 26.55 -32.98 -15.28
CA SER A 257 27.13 -32.89 -13.92
C SER A 257 26.66 -33.97 -12.96
N GLY A 258 25.98 -35.01 -13.37
CA GLY A 258 25.67 -36.19 -12.52
C GLY A 258 25.06 -35.88 -11.13
N ASN A 259 24.80 -34.63 -10.83
CA ASN A 259 24.36 -34.17 -9.54
C ASN A 259 22.87 -33.78 -9.60
N THR A 260 22.01 -34.77 -9.46
CA THR A 260 20.56 -34.63 -9.33
C THR A 260 20.12 -34.16 -7.94
N ALA A 261 20.99 -33.59 -7.16
CA ALA A 261 20.66 -33.01 -5.88
C ALA A 261 20.23 -31.53 -6.08
N TYR A 262 18.94 -31.29 -6.17
CA TYR A 262 18.40 -29.99 -5.81
C TYR A 262 18.75 -29.73 -4.32
N PRO A 263 19.47 -28.67 -3.99
CA PRO A 263 19.73 -28.34 -2.60
C PRO A 263 18.47 -27.93 -1.86
#